data_ba209e84352f493c6e4225369bd781c6
#
_entry.id   ba209e84352f493c6e4225369bd781c6
#
_cell.length_a   1.000
_cell.length_b   1.000
_cell.length_c   1.000
_cell.angle_alpha   90.00
_cell.angle_beta   90.00
_cell.angle_gamma   90.00
#
_symmetry.space_group_name_H-M   'P 1'
#
loop_
_entity.id
_entity.type
_entity.pdbx_description
1 polymer ?
#
loop_
_entity_poly.entity_id
_entity_poly.type
_entity_poly.pdbx_seq_one_letter_code
_entity_poly.pdbx_strand_id
1 'polypeptide(L)'
;MELSDVEYMRQARSAIKKTVALVLAGGRGSRLKHLTDTRAKPAVYFGGKFRIIDFSLSNCVNSGIRKIGVVTQYKSHSLLKHIQSGWSFLDNQMNEFVDLLPAQQRIDEIHWYRGTADAIYQNVDIIKQYGCKYILVLSGDHVYKMDYSYMLLDHIKSGCPLSIACIEVPREQATAYGCMQVDEKNRIISFREKPDDPPAVPGKPDSTLVSMGIYLFNADFLFREMQEDQEDYDSSHDFGKDVIPKIVKKGLANAHNFELSCVKNVDKVKTNYWRDVGNIDSFWSANLDLAAVVPELDIYDSTWPIWTYQLQLPPAKFVQDYEGKHGENVNSVVSAGCIISGSEVYNSVLFNSVRVHSKNFLEGVVAFPNVIIHRHCRIKNAIIDRNCVIPTGMEIGYDHEKDRKYFDVSKGGITVINRNMLKKLKEDHPELFENIPERSKNRPRYCLCSAARLRSGFSG
;
A
#
# COMPACT_ATOMS: atom_id res chain seq x y z
N MET A 1 -21.46 33.00 -11.30
CA MET A 1 -20.44 33.44 -12.27
C MET A 1 -19.49 32.28 -12.44
N GLU A 2 -19.60 31.55 -13.56
CA GLU A 2 -18.67 30.47 -13.88
C GLU A 2 -17.30 31.09 -14.16
N LEU A 3 -16.28 30.62 -13.45
CA LEU A 3 -14.90 31.02 -13.70
C LEU A 3 -14.49 30.56 -15.09
N SER A 4 -13.68 31.37 -15.79
CA SER A 4 -13.05 30.90 -17.02
C SER A 4 -12.14 29.71 -16.73
N ASP A 5 -11.92 28.80 -17.70
CA ASP A 5 -11.04 27.64 -17.54
C ASP A 5 -9.65 28.03 -17.02
N VAL A 6 -9.16 29.20 -17.40
CA VAL A 6 -7.86 29.74 -16.96
C VAL A 6 -7.88 30.11 -15.48
N GLU A 7 -8.94 30.73 -15.00
CA GLU A 7 -9.10 31.07 -13.58
C GLU A 7 -9.26 29.82 -12.72
N TYR A 8 -9.99 28.83 -13.24
CA TYR A 8 -10.14 27.53 -12.60
C TYR A 8 -8.80 26.81 -12.42
N MET A 9 -8.01 26.71 -13.50
CA MET A 9 -6.65 26.15 -13.45
C MET A 9 -5.71 26.90 -12.52
N ARG A 10 -5.84 28.22 -12.44
CA ARG A 10 -5.05 29.06 -11.55
C ARG A 10 -5.39 28.83 -10.08
N GLN A 11 -6.68 28.69 -9.76
CA GLN A 11 -7.13 28.34 -8.41
C GLN A 11 -6.64 26.97 -7.98
N ALA A 12 -6.77 25.97 -8.86
CA ALA A 12 -6.28 24.60 -8.61
C ALA A 12 -4.79 24.60 -8.26
N ARG A 13 -3.95 25.22 -9.10
CA ARG A 13 -2.50 25.30 -8.88
C ARG A 13 -2.15 26.03 -7.57
N SER A 14 -2.86 27.09 -7.24
CA SER A 14 -2.65 27.83 -5.99
C SER A 14 -3.04 26.97 -4.78
N ALA A 15 -4.14 26.25 -4.85
CA ALA A 15 -4.62 25.41 -3.78
C ALA A 15 -3.69 24.20 -3.54
N ILE A 16 -3.24 23.54 -4.60
CA ILE A 16 -2.29 22.41 -4.53
C ILE A 16 -1.02 22.82 -3.77
N LYS A 17 -0.43 23.97 -4.09
CA LYS A 17 0.77 24.47 -3.41
C LYS A 17 0.57 24.76 -1.91
N LYS A 18 -0.68 25.00 -1.50
CA LYS A 18 -1.08 25.26 -0.10
C LYS A 18 -1.63 24.00 0.58
N THR A 19 -1.51 22.84 -0.03
CA THR A 19 -1.96 21.55 0.50
C THR A 19 -0.79 20.77 1.06
N VAL A 20 -0.97 20.20 2.24
CA VAL A 20 -0.09 19.21 2.86
C VAL A 20 -0.82 17.87 2.87
N ALA A 21 -0.16 16.80 2.43
CA ALA A 21 -0.68 15.44 2.60
C ALA A 21 -0.12 14.79 3.86
N LEU A 22 -0.98 14.15 4.64
CA LEU A 22 -0.62 13.35 5.81
C LEU A 22 -0.98 11.90 5.54
N VAL A 23 0.03 11.06 5.33
CA VAL A 23 -0.16 9.63 5.06
C VAL A 23 -0.09 8.85 6.37
N LEU A 24 -1.22 8.31 6.82
CA LEU A 24 -1.31 7.50 8.03
C LEU A 24 -0.77 6.09 7.77
N ALA A 25 0.37 5.77 8.35
CA ALA A 25 1.11 4.54 8.12
C ALA A 25 1.36 3.73 9.41
N GLY A 26 0.53 3.92 10.43
CA GLY A 26 0.71 3.36 11.79
C GLY A 26 0.00 2.04 12.07
N GLY A 27 -0.88 1.55 11.19
CA GLY A 27 -1.71 0.37 11.42
C GLY A 27 -0.91 -0.93 11.61
N ARG A 28 -1.30 -1.76 12.59
CA ARG A 28 -0.67 -3.08 12.86
C ARG A 28 -0.80 -4.06 11.69
N GLY A 29 -1.88 -3.96 10.89
CA GLY A 29 -2.13 -4.85 9.77
C GLY A 29 -2.32 -6.32 10.17
N SER A 30 -2.88 -6.59 11.34
CA SER A 30 -3.00 -7.94 11.94
C SER A 30 -3.69 -8.96 11.04
N ARG A 31 -4.59 -8.51 10.16
CA ARG A 31 -5.31 -9.36 9.20
C ARG A 31 -4.41 -9.92 8.09
N LEU A 32 -3.27 -9.29 7.80
CA LEU A 32 -2.22 -9.81 6.92
C LEU A 32 -1.27 -10.78 7.62
N LYS A 33 -1.53 -11.07 8.91
CA LYS A 33 -0.83 -12.08 9.70
C LYS A 33 0.69 -12.00 9.52
N HIS A 34 1.30 -13.09 9.06
CA HIS A 34 2.75 -13.27 8.95
C HIS A 34 3.45 -12.30 7.98
N LEU A 35 2.74 -11.67 7.05
CA LEU A 35 3.33 -10.65 6.17
C LEU A 35 3.66 -9.35 6.94
N THR A 36 3.04 -9.15 8.11
CA THR A 36 3.25 -7.96 8.97
C THR A 36 3.99 -8.27 10.28
N ASP A 37 4.51 -9.47 10.45
CA ASP A 37 5.29 -9.85 11.65
C ASP A 37 6.51 -8.96 11.88
N THR A 38 7.15 -8.50 10.80
CA THR A 38 8.41 -7.72 10.84
C THR A 38 8.31 -6.36 10.20
N ARG A 39 7.14 -5.94 9.72
CA ARG A 39 6.92 -4.68 9.01
C ARG A 39 5.49 -4.18 9.18
N ALA A 40 5.28 -2.85 9.09
CA ALA A 40 3.94 -2.27 9.02
C ALA A 40 3.26 -2.62 7.68
N LYS A 41 1.91 -2.65 7.63
CA LYS A 41 1.14 -2.96 6.41
C LYS A 41 1.56 -2.07 5.22
N PRO A 42 1.72 -0.74 5.36
CA PRO A 42 2.17 0.12 4.26
C PRO A 42 3.54 -0.26 3.66
N ALA A 43 4.38 -0.96 4.41
CA ALA A 43 5.70 -1.43 3.98
C ALA A 43 5.70 -2.82 3.34
N VAL A 44 4.55 -3.48 3.22
CA VAL A 44 4.43 -4.78 2.54
C VAL A 44 4.66 -4.59 1.04
N TYR A 45 5.34 -5.54 0.42
CA TYR A 45 5.63 -5.54 -1.02
C TYR A 45 4.37 -5.74 -1.85
N PHE A 46 4.27 -5.05 -3.00
CA PHE A 46 3.13 -5.13 -3.90
C PHE A 46 3.57 -4.98 -5.37
N GLY A 47 2.91 -5.70 -6.29
CA GLY A 47 3.01 -5.50 -7.73
C GLY A 47 4.41 -5.71 -8.33
N GLY A 48 5.20 -6.63 -7.79
CA GLY A 48 6.52 -6.99 -8.31
C GLY A 48 7.67 -6.13 -7.80
N LYS A 49 7.48 -4.84 -7.56
CA LYS A 49 8.58 -3.95 -7.13
C LYS A 49 8.22 -2.87 -6.11
N PHE A 50 6.93 -2.56 -5.93
CA PHE A 50 6.45 -1.48 -5.08
C PHE A 50 6.26 -1.93 -3.62
N ARG A 51 5.92 -0.96 -2.78
CA ARG A 51 5.28 -1.17 -1.49
C ARG A 51 3.90 -0.52 -1.51
N ILE A 52 2.99 -0.95 -0.66
CA ILE A 52 1.62 -0.44 -0.67
C ILE A 52 1.59 1.09 -0.53
N ILE A 53 2.41 1.66 0.34
CA ILE A 53 2.48 3.12 0.57
C ILE A 53 2.89 3.92 -0.68
N ASP A 54 3.63 3.31 -1.61
CA ASP A 54 4.12 4.00 -2.80
C ASP A 54 2.97 4.51 -3.68
N PHE A 55 1.78 3.89 -3.62
CA PHE A 55 0.60 4.34 -4.36
C PHE A 55 0.09 5.68 -3.83
N SER A 56 -0.14 5.82 -2.52
CA SER A 56 -0.59 7.07 -1.91
C SER A 56 0.44 8.20 -2.10
N LEU A 57 1.74 7.90 -1.92
CA LEU A 57 2.80 8.87 -2.12
C LEU A 57 2.93 9.29 -3.60
N SER A 58 2.81 8.34 -4.54
CA SER A 58 2.85 8.63 -5.98
C SER A 58 1.67 9.48 -6.42
N ASN A 59 0.47 9.19 -5.92
CA ASN A 59 -0.70 10.01 -6.19
C ASN A 59 -0.51 11.45 -5.71
N CYS A 60 0.11 11.67 -4.52
CA CYS A 60 0.46 13.01 -4.05
C CYS A 60 1.38 13.73 -5.03
N VAL A 61 2.51 13.09 -5.38
CA VAL A 61 3.52 13.68 -6.26
C VAL A 61 2.95 13.95 -7.66
N ASN A 62 2.20 13.01 -8.23
CA ASN A 62 1.60 13.17 -9.56
C ASN A 62 0.49 14.24 -9.57
N SER A 63 -0.26 14.40 -8.48
CA SER A 63 -1.23 15.50 -8.29
C SER A 63 -0.58 16.88 -8.03
N GLY A 64 0.76 16.94 -7.93
CA GLY A 64 1.50 18.18 -7.65
C GLY A 64 1.61 18.56 -6.17
N ILE A 65 1.16 17.69 -5.24
CA ILE A 65 1.34 17.87 -3.79
C ILE A 65 2.76 17.48 -3.44
N ARG A 66 3.55 18.42 -2.91
CA ARG A 66 4.99 18.29 -2.66
C ARG A 66 5.36 18.32 -1.19
N LYS A 67 4.41 18.60 -0.30
CA LYS A 67 4.59 18.61 1.16
C LYS A 67 3.87 17.41 1.73
N ILE A 68 4.61 16.40 2.16
CA ILE A 68 4.03 15.12 2.56
C ILE A 68 4.61 14.74 3.92
N GLY A 69 3.75 14.56 4.92
CA GLY A 69 4.08 13.98 6.22
C GLY A 69 3.65 12.51 6.26
N VAL A 70 4.55 11.61 6.66
CA VAL A 70 4.23 10.20 6.86
C VAL A 70 4.19 9.88 8.33
N VAL A 71 3.00 9.67 8.87
CA VAL A 71 2.76 9.41 10.29
C VAL A 71 2.95 7.91 10.55
N THR A 72 3.95 7.55 11.36
CA THR A 72 4.35 6.16 11.58
C THR A 72 4.31 5.80 13.07
N GLN A 73 3.97 4.55 13.37
CA GLN A 73 3.92 4.05 14.75
C GLN A 73 4.60 2.68 14.89
N TYR A 74 3.99 1.64 14.37
CA TYR A 74 4.33 0.25 14.64
C TYR A 74 5.29 -0.32 13.59
N LYS A 75 6.35 -1.06 14.03
CA LYS A 75 7.32 -1.75 13.15
C LYS A 75 7.81 -0.89 11.97
N SER A 76 8.07 0.38 12.22
CA SER A 76 8.31 1.40 11.20
C SER A 76 9.68 1.32 10.52
N HIS A 77 10.68 0.66 11.11
CA HIS A 77 12.07 0.67 10.60
C HIS A 77 12.17 0.33 9.09
N SER A 78 11.48 -0.71 8.64
CA SER A 78 11.47 -1.09 7.20
C SER A 78 10.81 -0.03 6.32
N LEU A 79 9.78 0.65 6.83
CA LEU A 79 9.08 1.74 6.16
C LEU A 79 9.95 3.00 6.11
N LEU A 80 10.51 3.41 7.24
CA LEU A 80 11.41 4.57 7.35
C LEU A 80 12.58 4.45 6.37
N LYS A 81 13.25 3.28 6.36
CA LYS A 81 14.34 3.02 5.42
C LYS A 81 13.89 3.12 3.96
N HIS A 82 12.71 2.61 3.62
CA HIS A 82 12.16 2.68 2.27
C HIS A 82 11.93 4.12 1.83
N ILE A 83 11.29 4.91 2.68
CA ILE A 83 10.99 6.33 2.39
C ILE A 83 12.28 7.12 2.26
N GLN A 84 13.20 7.01 3.21
CA GLN A 84 14.50 7.69 3.16
C GLN A 84 15.31 7.36 1.90
N SER A 85 15.23 6.11 1.42
CA SER A 85 15.99 5.68 0.24
C SER A 85 15.31 6.00 -1.09
N GLY A 86 13.98 6.02 -1.14
CA GLY A 86 13.22 6.10 -2.39
C GLY A 86 12.53 7.43 -2.63
N TRP A 87 12.31 8.24 -1.57
CA TRP A 87 11.47 9.42 -1.63
C TRP A 87 12.22 10.72 -1.28
N SER A 88 13.56 10.71 -1.37
CA SER A 88 14.43 11.85 -1.12
C SER A 88 14.71 12.73 -2.35
N PHE A 89 13.95 12.56 -3.42
CA PHE A 89 14.14 13.31 -4.68
C PHE A 89 13.40 14.65 -4.72
N LEU A 90 12.58 14.97 -3.72
CA LEU A 90 11.96 16.27 -3.59
C LEU A 90 12.97 17.32 -3.08
N ASP A 91 12.85 18.55 -3.59
CA ASP A 91 13.80 19.61 -3.31
C ASP A 91 13.43 20.40 -2.05
N ASN A 92 14.14 20.13 -0.98
CA ASN A 92 13.95 20.83 0.31
C ASN A 92 14.17 22.36 0.21
N GLN A 93 15.00 22.84 -0.73
CA GLN A 93 15.21 24.30 -0.93
C GLN A 93 13.97 24.95 -1.53
N MET A 94 13.16 24.18 -2.26
CA MET A 94 11.87 24.62 -2.79
C MET A 94 10.71 24.37 -1.80
N ASN A 95 11.03 23.98 -0.56
CA ASN A 95 10.05 23.62 0.47
C ASN A 95 9.17 22.41 0.03
N GLU A 96 9.79 21.46 -0.66
CA GLU A 96 9.21 20.18 -1.07
C GLU A 96 9.86 19.05 -0.27
N PHE A 97 9.08 18.19 0.36
CA PHE A 97 9.62 17.14 1.24
C PHE A 97 8.69 15.96 1.43
N VAL A 98 9.26 14.83 1.81
CA VAL A 98 8.57 13.73 2.48
C VAL A 98 9.16 13.62 3.89
N ASP A 99 8.45 14.15 4.88
CA ASP A 99 8.86 14.16 6.27
C ASP A 99 8.30 12.94 7.02
N LEU A 100 9.08 12.43 7.95
CA LEU A 100 8.72 11.26 8.76
C LEU A 100 8.29 11.73 10.15
N LEU A 101 7.03 11.47 10.48
CA LEU A 101 6.40 11.83 11.75
C LEU A 101 6.22 10.54 12.60
N PRO A 102 7.28 10.05 13.24
CA PRO A 102 7.18 8.88 14.11
C PRO A 102 6.43 9.24 15.39
N ALA A 103 5.71 8.28 15.95
CA ALA A 103 5.12 8.42 17.26
C ALA A 103 6.21 8.80 18.29
N GLN A 104 6.02 9.91 18.98
CA GLN A 104 6.91 10.41 20.02
C GLN A 104 6.20 10.29 21.36
N GLN A 105 6.92 9.91 22.40
CA GLN A 105 6.44 9.95 23.78
C GLN A 105 6.48 11.39 24.29
N ARG A 106 5.46 12.20 23.94
CA ARG A 106 5.45 13.64 24.28
C ARG A 106 4.62 13.99 25.53
N ILE A 107 3.66 13.14 25.90
CA ILE A 107 2.64 13.52 26.90
C ILE A 107 2.63 12.58 28.10
N ASP A 108 2.84 11.26 27.94
CA ASP A 108 2.91 10.30 29.03
C ASP A 108 3.77 9.08 28.65
N GLU A 109 4.47 8.51 29.62
CA GLU A 109 5.44 7.41 29.42
C GLU A 109 4.83 6.10 28.85
N ILE A 110 3.50 5.99 28.67
CA ILE A 110 2.83 4.69 28.45
C ILE A 110 2.03 4.64 27.13
N HIS A 111 1.71 5.75 26.46
CA HIS A 111 0.72 5.72 25.38
C HIS A 111 1.30 6.06 23.99
N TRP A 112 1.26 5.07 23.10
CA TRP A 112 1.34 5.22 21.65
C TRP A 112 0.06 5.94 21.17
N TYR A 113 -0.04 6.33 19.87
CA TYR A 113 -1.27 6.90 19.34
C TYR A 113 -2.49 6.03 19.69
N ARG A 114 -3.48 6.61 20.35
CA ARG A 114 -4.72 5.93 20.76
C ARG A 114 -5.61 5.61 19.56
N GLY A 115 -5.60 6.50 18.53
CA GLY A 115 -6.36 6.36 17.30
C GLY A 115 -5.76 7.17 16.16
N THR A 116 -6.44 7.17 15.02
CA THR A 116 -5.99 7.87 13.81
C THR A 116 -6.04 9.40 13.94
N ALA A 117 -6.99 9.93 14.71
CA ALA A 117 -7.09 11.37 15.01
C ALA A 117 -6.00 11.80 16.01
N ASP A 118 -5.75 11.02 17.06
CA ASP A 118 -4.69 11.27 18.02
C ASP A 118 -3.30 11.34 17.36
N ALA A 119 -3.07 10.51 16.33
CA ALA A 119 -1.84 10.53 15.56
C ALA A 119 -1.60 11.90 14.85
N ILE A 120 -2.65 12.57 14.41
CA ILE A 120 -2.55 13.92 13.84
C ILE A 120 -2.43 14.96 14.97
N TYR A 121 -3.24 14.84 16.02
CA TYR A 121 -3.20 15.77 17.15
C TYR A 121 -1.81 15.93 17.74
N GLN A 122 -1.13 14.82 18.03
CA GLN A 122 0.20 14.84 18.60
C GLN A 122 1.28 15.47 17.70
N ASN A 123 0.99 15.66 16.41
CA ASN A 123 1.90 16.30 15.45
C ASN A 123 1.41 17.66 14.95
N VAL A 124 0.35 18.22 15.54
CA VAL A 124 -0.26 19.50 15.09
C VAL A 124 0.74 20.64 15.01
N ASP A 125 1.65 20.77 15.98
CA ASP A 125 2.68 21.82 16.02
C ASP A 125 3.65 21.72 14.85
N ILE A 126 4.03 20.53 14.44
CA ILE A 126 4.88 20.29 13.27
C ILE A 126 4.09 20.61 12.00
N ILE A 127 2.85 20.12 11.91
CA ILE A 127 1.99 20.30 10.73
C ILE A 127 1.69 21.79 10.50
N LYS A 128 1.48 22.57 11.57
CA LYS A 128 1.29 24.04 11.48
C LYS A 128 2.51 24.74 10.87
N GLN A 129 3.74 24.28 11.16
CA GLN A 129 4.96 24.85 10.60
C GLN A 129 5.09 24.62 9.08
N TYR A 130 4.43 23.61 8.51
CA TYR A 130 4.39 23.41 7.06
C TYR A 130 3.65 24.52 6.30
N GLY A 131 2.84 25.33 6.99
CA GLY A 131 2.18 26.50 6.41
C GLY A 131 1.17 26.14 5.33
N CYS A 132 0.14 25.37 5.69
CA CYS A 132 -0.88 24.88 4.75
C CYS A 132 -2.25 25.52 4.98
N LYS A 133 -3.03 25.60 3.90
CA LYS A 133 -4.45 25.97 3.94
C LYS A 133 -5.36 24.75 3.95
N TYR A 134 -4.90 23.67 3.31
CA TYR A 134 -5.61 22.41 3.17
C TYR A 134 -4.74 21.27 3.68
N ILE A 135 -5.37 20.30 4.32
CA ILE A 135 -4.73 19.07 4.78
C ILE A 135 -5.45 17.88 4.17
N LEU A 136 -4.71 17.10 3.39
CA LEU A 136 -5.18 15.84 2.79
C LEU A 136 -4.71 14.67 3.67
N VAL A 137 -5.62 14.04 4.39
CA VAL A 137 -5.35 12.86 5.21
C VAL A 137 -5.60 11.61 4.39
N LEU A 138 -4.60 10.75 4.28
CA LEU A 138 -4.60 9.56 3.45
C LEU A 138 -4.31 8.31 4.27
N SER A 139 -5.00 7.22 3.97
CA SER A 139 -4.59 5.88 4.38
C SER A 139 -3.39 5.43 3.53
N GLY A 140 -2.31 5.00 4.17
CA GLY A 140 -1.08 4.53 3.50
C GLY A 140 -1.11 3.05 3.11
N ASP A 141 -2.27 2.39 3.19
CA ASP A 141 -2.40 0.93 3.08
C ASP A 141 -3.40 0.46 2.02
N HIS A 142 -3.79 1.35 1.09
CA HIS A 142 -4.67 1.06 -0.05
C HIS A 142 -3.93 1.16 -1.38
N VAL A 143 -4.44 0.45 -2.39
CA VAL A 143 -3.89 0.42 -3.75
C VAL A 143 -4.90 1.03 -4.72
N TYR A 144 -4.53 2.16 -5.33
CA TYR A 144 -5.37 2.92 -6.26
C TYR A 144 -4.56 3.99 -7.00
N LYS A 145 -5.10 4.55 -8.08
CA LYS A 145 -4.59 5.75 -8.75
C LYS A 145 -5.63 6.86 -8.68
N MET A 146 -5.26 8.03 -8.16
CA MET A 146 -6.17 9.16 -7.98
C MET A 146 -5.44 10.49 -8.16
N ASP A 147 -6.03 11.40 -8.93
CA ASP A 147 -5.61 12.79 -9.00
C ASP A 147 -6.36 13.63 -7.95
N TYR A 148 -5.67 13.98 -6.90
CA TYR A 148 -6.24 14.76 -5.79
C TYR A 148 -6.56 16.21 -6.17
N SER A 149 -6.09 16.72 -7.30
CA SER A 149 -6.42 18.05 -7.76
C SER A 149 -7.92 18.23 -8.01
N TYR A 150 -8.58 17.20 -8.53
CA TYR A 150 -10.04 17.19 -8.73
C TYR A 150 -10.81 17.22 -7.40
N MET A 151 -10.37 16.43 -6.42
CA MET A 151 -10.98 16.44 -5.10
C MET A 151 -10.81 17.80 -4.40
N LEU A 152 -9.64 18.42 -4.55
CA LEU A 152 -9.36 19.75 -3.99
C LEU A 152 -10.24 20.84 -4.59
N LEU A 153 -10.47 20.78 -5.90
CA LEU A 153 -11.37 21.71 -6.59
C LEU A 153 -12.82 21.53 -6.17
N ASP A 154 -13.26 20.29 -6.05
CA ASP A 154 -14.60 19.95 -5.57
C ASP A 154 -14.81 20.41 -4.12
N HIS A 155 -13.81 20.22 -3.27
CA HIS A 155 -13.80 20.74 -1.90
C HIS A 155 -13.97 22.26 -1.84
N ILE A 156 -13.23 23.01 -2.66
CA ILE A 156 -13.33 24.46 -2.70
C ILE A 156 -14.72 24.91 -3.19
N LYS A 157 -15.26 24.24 -4.20
CA LYS A 157 -16.61 24.52 -4.74
C LYS A 157 -17.71 24.23 -3.73
N SER A 158 -17.59 23.12 -2.99
CA SER A 158 -18.58 22.71 -1.99
C SER A 158 -18.73 23.72 -0.86
N GLY A 159 -17.65 24.49 -0.55
CA GLY A 159 -17.57 25.37 0.60
C GLY A 159 -17.62 24.66 1.95
N CYS A 160 -17.58 23.34 1.98
CA CYS A 160 -17.49 22.54 3.21
C CYS A 160 -16.07 22.51 3.75
N PRO A 161 -15.89 22.53 5.08
CA PRO A 161 -14.55 22.41 5.67
C PRO A 161 -13.99 20.97 5.65
N LEU A 162 -14.80 19.96 5.33
CA LEU A 162 -14.42 18.56 5.14
C LEU A 162 -14.99 18.02 3.82
N SER A 163 -14.15 17.33 3.06
CA SER A 163 -14.58 16.45 1.96
C SER A 163 -14.04 15.04 2.17
N ILE A 164 -14.87 14.03 1.86
CA ILE A 164 -14.54 12.61 2.00
C ILE A 164 -14.60 11.97 0.62
N ALA A 165 -13.52 11.35 0.17
CA ALA A 165 -13.56 10.55 -1.05
C ALA A 165 -14.35 9.26 -0.81
N CYS A 166 -15.28 8.97 -1.72
CA CYS A 166 -16.15 7.80 -1.63
C CYS A 166 -16.21 7.04 -2.96
N ILE A 167 -16.50 5.77 -2.85
CA ILE A 167 -16.71 4.86 -3.97
C ILE A 167 -17.97 4.03 -3.74
N GLU A 168 -18.70 3.73 -4.81
CA GLU A 168 -19.83 2.83 -4.78
C GLU A 168 -19.36 1.38 -4.82
N VAL A 169 -19.82 0.56 -3.88
CA VAL A 169 -19.49 -0.87 -3.79
C VAL A 169 -20.75 -1.70 -3.52
N PRO A 170 -20.76 -3.02 -3.82
CA PRO A 170 -21.83 -3.91 -3.39
C PRO A 170 -22.01 -3.90 -1.87
N ARG A 171 -23.25 -3.86 -1.39
CA ARG A 171 -23.58 -3.78 0.06
C ARG A 171 -22.96 -4.90 0.88
N GLU A 172 -22.89 -6.11 0.34
CA GLU A 172 -22.28 -7.27 1.00
C GLU A 172 -20.81 -7.07 1.34
N GLN A 173 -20.09 -6.26 0.56
CA GLN A 173 -18.66 -5.97 0.76
C GLN A 173 -18.44 -4.77 1.68
N ALA A 174 -19.46 -4.01 2.01
CA ALA A 174 -19.33 -2.72 2.66
C ALA A 174 -19.21 -2.76 4.19
N THR A 175 -19.51 -3.88 4.83
CA THR A 175 -19.48 -4.04 6.30
C THR A 175 -18.11 -3.79 6.94
N ALA A 176 -17.04 -3.77 6.12
CA ALA A 176 -15.68 -3.48 6.58
C ALA A 176 -15.30 -1.99 6.54
N TYR A 177 -16.17 -1.12 6.02
CA TYR A 177 -15.87 0.28 5.72
C TYR A 177 -16.82 1.26 6.40
N GLY A 178 -16.43 2.52 6.47
CA GLY A 178 -17.36 3.60 6.81
C GLY A 178 -18.34 3.83 5.66
N CYS A 179 -19.64 3.68 5.92
CA CYS A 179 -20.70 3.84 4.93
C CYS A 179 -21.37 5.19 5.09
N MET A 180 -21.75 5.83 3.97
CA MET A 180 -22.36 7.15 3.99
C MET A 180 -23.61 7.26 3.10
N GLN A 181 -24.45 8.22 3.44
CA GLN A 181 -25.57 8.67 2.61
C GLN A 181 -25.38 10.15 2.29
N VAL A 182 -25.75 10.55 1.09
CA VAL A 182 -25.62 11.92 0.60
C VAL A 182 -26.97 12.46 0.11
N ASP A 183 -27.09 13.80 0.13
CA ASP A 183 -28.18 14.50 -0.53
C ASP A 183 -27.88 14.78 -2.02
N GLU A 184 -28.80 15.45 -2.71
CA GLU A 184 -28.67 15.83 -4.12
C GLU A 184 -27.48 16.77 -4.41
N LYS A 185 -26.93 17.42 -3.38
CA LYS A 185 -25.78 18.32 -3.47
C LYS A 185 -24.48 17.68 -3.01
N ASN A 186 -24.45 16.36 -2.88
CA ASN A 186 -23.34 15.57 -2.34
C ASN A 186 -22.96 15.93 -0.87
N ARG A 187 -23.87 16.55 -0.09
CA ARG A 187 -23.66 16.71 1.35
C ARG A 187 -23.85 15.38 2.04
N ILE A 188 -22.93 15.04 2.93
CA ILE A 188 -23.06 13.79 3.70
C ILE A 188 -24.08 14.02 4.82
N ILE A 189 -25.19 13.30 4.77
CA ILE A 189 -26.30 13.39 5.75
C ILE A 189 -26.23 12.31 6.82
N SER A 190 -25.49 11.21 6.55
CA SER A 190 -25.28 10.12 7.50
C SER A 190 -23.93 9.45 7.24
N PHE A 191 -23.22 9.10 8.31
CA PHE A 191 -22.00 8.32 8.27
C PHE A 191 -22.02 7.27 9.39
N ARG A 192 -21.74 6.01 9.04
CA ARG A 192 -21.68 4.88 9.97
C ARG A 192 -20.41 4.07 9.73
N GLU A 193 -19.59 3.93 10.75
CA GLU A 193 -18.38 3.12 10.68
C GLU A 193 -18.73 1.63 10.81
N LYS A 194 -18.38 0.86 9.80
CA LYS A 194 -18.56 -0.61 9.74
C LYS A 194 -19.93 -1.11 10.20
N PRO A 195 -21.02 -0.65 9.58
CA PRO A 195 -22.34 -1.07 9.96
C PRO A 195 -22.61 -2.53 9.56
N ASP A 196 -23.35 -3.27 10.39
CA ASP A 196 -23.82 -4.62 10.03
C ASP A 196 -24.79 -4.59 8.84
N ASP A 197 -25.60 -3.53 8.73
CA ASP A 197 -26.50 -3.26 7.61
C ASP A 197 -26.13 -1.92 6.93
N PRO A 198 -25.33 -1.96 5.86
CA PRO A 198 -24.92 -0.75 5.13
C PRO A 198 -26.12 -0.07 4.44
N PRO A 199 -26.25 1.28 4.49
CA PRO A 199 -27.32 1.99 3.84
C PRO A 199 -27.23 1.90 2.31
N ALA A 200 -28.36 1.69 1.63
CA ALA A 200 -28.39 1.64 0.17
C ALA A 200 -28.28 3.05 -0.45
N VAL A 201 -27.70 3.12 -1.65
CA VAL A 201 -27.77 4.31 -2.50
C VAL A 201 -29.21 4.48 -3.02
N PRO A 202 -29.79 5.68 -3.00
CA PRO A 202 -31.12 5.92 -3.57
C PRO A 202 -31.23 5.41 -5.01
N GLY A 203 -32.22 4.56 -5.28
CA GLY A 203 -32.42 3.92 -6.58
C GLY A 203 -31.51 2.72 -6.90
N LYS A 204 -30.60 2.34 -6.00
CA LYS A 204 -29.67 1.19 -6.17
C LYS A 204 -29.61 0.37 -4.87
N PRO A 205 -30.57 -0.55 -4.63
CA PRO A 205 -30.69 -1.25 -3.35
C PRO A 205 -29.50 -2.16 -3.01
N ASP A 206 -28.78 -2.64 -4.02
CA ASP A 206 -27.63 -3.55 -3.87
C ASP A 206 -26.29 -2.84 -3.72
N SER A 207 -26.27 -1.51 -3.76
CA SER A 207 -25.07 -0.68 -3.70
C SER A 207 -25.07 0.26 -2.51
N THR A 208 -23.89 0.61 -2.03
CA THR A 208 -23.67 1.61 -0.98
C THR A 208 -22.45 2.47 -1.27
N LEU A 209 -22.41 3.70 -0.75
CA LEU A 209 -21.24 4.56 -0.79
C LEU A 209 -20.38 4.29 0.44
N VAL A 210 -19.10 3.99 0.20
CA VAL A 210 -18.11 3.77 1.26
C VAL A 210 -17.00 4.81 1.23
N SER A 211 -16.50 5.15 2.40
CA SER A 211 -15.32 5.99 2.57
C SER A 211 -14.07 5.24 2.13
N MET A 212 -13.24 5.90 1.34
CA MET A 212 -11.94 5.38 0.91
C MET A 212 -10.82 5.65 1.94
N GLY A 213 -11.14 6.27 3.10
CA GLY A 213 -10.10 6.69 4.05
C GLY A 213 -9.25 7.86 3.53
N ILE A 214 -9.83 8.68 2.66
CA ILE A 214 -9.21 9.86 2.06
C ILE A 214 -10.04 11.07 2.47
N TYR A 215 -9.46 11.97 3.25
CA TYR A 215 -10.15 13.12 3.82
C TYR A 215 -9.42 14.40 3.47
N LEU A 216 -10.13 15.41 3.00
CA LEU A 216 -9.59 16.73 2.71
C LEU A 216 -10.23 17.77 3.63
N PHE A 217 -9.42 18.43 4.42
CA PHE A 217 -9.85 19.42 5.41
C PHE A 217 -9.32 20.80 5.10
N ASN A 218 -10.08 21.82 5.48
CA ASN A 218 -9.50 23.14 5.78
C ASN A 218 -8.60 22.99 7.02
N ALA A 219 -7.36 23.49 6.97
CA ALA A 219 -6.37 23.26 8.02
C ALA A 219 -6.82 23.75 9.40
N ASP A 220 -7.30 25.01 9.49
CA ASP A 220 -7.77 25.59 10.75
C ASP A 220 -8.97 24.86 11.34
N PHE A 221 -9.83 24.31 10.48
CA PHE A 221 -10.96 23.50 10.90
C PHE A 221 -10.49 22.17 11.48
N LEU A 222 -9.57 21.47 10.79
CA LEU A 222 -9.01 20.22 11.32
C LEU A 222 -8.36 20.41 12.68
N PHE A 223 -7.57 21.48 12.85
CA PHE A 223 -6.89 21.72 14.13
C PHE A 223 -7.86 21.92 15.29
N ARG A 224 -9.00 22.58 15.05
CA ARG A 224 -10.05 22.75 16.07
C ARG A 224 -10.74 21.43 16.40
N GLU A 225 -11.14 20.66 15.38
CA GLU A 225 -11.80 19.38 15.61
C GLU A 225 -10.85 18.38 16.32
N MET A 226 -9.53 18.42 16.06
CA MET A 226 -8.55 17.62 16.79
C MET A 226 -8.44 18.04 18.26
N GLN A 227 -8.49 19.33 18.56
CA GLN A 227 -8.49 19.82 19.93
C GLN A 227 -9.78 19.42 20.66
N GLU A 228 -10.96 19.61 20.03
CA GLU A 228 -12.25 19.18 20.58
C GLU A 228 -12.30 17.67 20.85
N ASP A 229 -11.75 16.86 19.94
CA ASP A 229 -11.70 15.40 20.09
C ASP A 229 -10.77 14.99 21.25
N GLN A 230 -9.66 15.68 21.43
CA GLN A 230 -8.72 15.40 22.52
C GLN A 230 -9.31 15.65 23.91
N GLU A 231 -10.21 16.65 24.02
CA GLU A 231 -10.89 17.01 25.25
C GLU A 231 -12.09 16.09 25.56
N ASP A 232 -12.49 15.27 24.60
CA ASP A 232 -13.59 14.30 24.76
C ASP A 232 -13.09 12.99 25.35
N TYR A 233 -13.35 12.74 26.63
CA TYR A 233 -12.95 11.54 27.36
C TYR A 233 -13.60 10.25 26.86
N ASP A 234 -14.74 10.33 26.17
CA ASP A 234 -15.47 9.20 25.62
C ASP A 234 -14.97 8.82 24.21
N SER A 235 -14.12 9.66 23.61
CA SER A 235 -13.58 9.41 22.27
C SER A 235 -12.50 8.34 22.27
N SER A 236 -12.55 7.45 21.26
CA SER A 236 -11.43 6.55 20.95
C SER A 236 -10.37 7.21 20.07
N HIS A 237 -10.57 8.49 19.73
CA HIS A 237 -9.73 9.33 18.87
C HIS A 237 -9.50 8.70 17.47
N ASP A 238 -10.54 8.12 16.92
CA ASP A 238 -10.56 7.55 15.58
C ASP A 238 -11.39 8.42 14.62
N PHE A 239 -10.86 8.68 13.41
CA PHE A 239 -11.57 9.49 12.44
C PHE A 239 -12.94 8.93 12.08
N GLY A 240 -13.02 7.63 11.80
CA GLY A 240 -14.25 6.98 11.33
C GLY A 240 -15.30 6.84 12.42
N LYS A 241 -14.88 6.59 13.66
CA LYS A 241 -15.80 6.35 14.78
C LYS A 241 -16.25 7.63 15.47
N ASP A 242 -15.33 8.57 15.66
CA ASP A 242 -15.55 9.69 16.58
C ASP A 242 -15.64 11.04 15.83
N VAL A 243 -14.62 11.39 15.04
CA VAL A 243 -14.50 12.72 14.46
C VAL A 243 -15.47 12.94 13.30
N ILE A 244 -15.47 12.06 12.30
CA ILE A 244 -16.29 12.23 11.09
C ILE A 244 -17.78 12.22 11.40
N PRO A 245 -18.34 11.29 12.23
CA PRO A 245 -19.75 11.33 12.59
C PRO A 245 -20.19 12.62 13.28
N LYS A 246 -19.31 13.22 14.12
CA LYS A 246 -19.59 14.52 14.76
C LYS A 246 -19.68 15.66 13.72
N ILE A 247 -18.72 15.70 12.77
CA ILE A 247 -18.70 16.72 11.70
C ILE A 247 -19.90 16.55 10.75
N VAL A 248 -20.27 15.32 10.40
CA VAL A 248 -21.44 15.03 9.57
C VAL A 248 -22.72 15.49 10.24
N LYS A 249 -22.90 15.27 11.55
CA LYS A 249 -24.06 15.77 12.31
C LYS A 249 -24.16 17.30 12.30
N LYS A 250 -23.01 18.00 12.21
CA LYS A 250 -22.96 19.48 12.07
C LYS A 250 -23.30 19.94 10.63
N GLY A 251 -23.49 19.02 9.65
CA GLY A 251 -23.74 19.32 8.23
C GLY A 251 -22.54 19.91 7.48
N LEU A 252 -21.32 19.65 7.96
CA LEU A 252 -20.07 20.28 7.49
C LEU A 252 -19.22 19.36 6.58
N ALA A 253 -19.78 18.26 6.10
CA ALA A 253 -19.06 17.29 5.28
C ALA A 253 -19.67 17.14 3.89
N ASN A 254 -18.80 17.04 2.87
CA ASN A 254 -19.14 16.81 1.47
C ASN A 254 -18.55 15.48 0.99
N ALA A 255 -19.26 14.76 0.13
CA ALA A 255 -18.76 13.56 -0.53
C ALA A 255 -18.13 13.91 -1.88
N HIS A 256 -16.93 13.40 -2.14
CA HIS A 256 -16.28 13.46 -3.44
C HIS A 256 -16.30 12.07 -4.07
N ASN A 257 -17.01 11.92 -5.20
CA ASN A 257 -17.04 10.63 -5.90
C ASN A 257 -15.68 10.35 -6.55
N PHE A 258 -15.05 9.23 -6.20
CA PHE A 258 -13.76 8.77 -6.73
C PHE A 258 -13.75 8.68 -8.26
N GLU A 259 -14.87 8.38 -8.88
CA GLU A 259 -14.98 8.31 -10.35
C GLU A 259 -14.54 9.61 -11.05
N LEU A 260 -14.69 10.76 -10.40
CA LEU A 260 -14.31 12.08 -10.92
C LEU A 260 -12.79 12.31 -10.92
N SER A 261 -12.07 11.59 -10.07
CA SER A 261 -10.63 11.77 -9.83
C SER A 261 -9.80 10.50 -10.04
N CYS A 262 -10.45 9.38 -10.34
CA CYS A 262 -9.77 8.13 -10.68
C CYS A 262 -8.97 8.31 -11.98
N VAL A 263 -7.68 7.97 -11.94
CA VAL A 263 -6.84 7.95 -13.15
C VAL A 263 -7.17 6.69 -13.94
N LYS A 264 -7.87 6.88 -15.05
CA LYS A 264 -8.35 5.81 -15.93
C LYS A 264 -7.29 5.46 -16.96
N ASN A 265 -7.17 4.19 -17.26
CA ASN A 265 -6.37 3.73 -18.39
C ASN A 265 -7.00 4.20 -19.71
N VAL A 266 -6.20 4.76 -20.61
CA VAL A 266 -6.66 5.36 -21.88
C VAL A 266 -7.36 4.32 -22.77
N ASP A 267 -7.06 3.05 -22.61
CA ASP A 267 -7.41 1.98 -23.52
C ASP A 267 -8.55 1.05 -23.11
N LYS A 268 -9.53 1.42 -22.31
CA LYS A 268 -10.81 0.63 -22.31
C LYS A 268 -11.41 0.08 -21.02
N VAL A 269 -10.76 0.09 -19.87
CA VAL A 269 -11.45 -0.42 -18.67
C VAL A 269 -11.95 0.75 -17.85
N LYS A 270 -13.28 0.96 -17.84
CA LYS A 270 -13.96 1.96 -16.97
C LYS A 270 -14.07 1.44 -15.54
N THR A 271 -13.00 0.91 -14.97
CA THR A 271 -13.03 0.44 -13.58
C THR A 271 -12.44 1.50 -12.67
N ASN A 272 -13.18 1.80 -11.62
CA ASN A 272 -12.71 2.62 -10.52
C ASN A 272 -11.90 1.72 -9.58
N TYR A 273 -10.65 1.43 -9.95
CA TYR A 273 -9.81 0.50 -9.20
C TYR A 273 -9.38 1.10 -7.86
N TRP A 274 -9.92 0.54 -6.80
CA TRP A 274 -9.52 0.78 -5.43
C TRP A 274 -9.59 -0.53 -4.66
N ARG A 275 -8.51 -0.90 -3.95
CA ARG A 275 -8.44 -2.14 -3.17
C ARG A 275 -7.87 -1.84 -1.76
N ASP A 276 -8.65 -2.17 -0.73
CA ASP A 276 -8.11 -2.37 0.62
C ASP A 276 -7.52 -3.78 0.68
N VAL A 277 -6.23 -3.90 0.48
CA VAL A 277 -5.50 -5.17 0.57
C VAL A 277 -5.33 -5.57 2.05
N GLY A 278 -6.45 -5.68 2.76
CA GLY A 278 -6.52 -5.82 4.22
C GLY A 278 -6.37 -7.24 4.75
N ASN A 279 -6.58 -8.26 3.92
CA ASN A 279 -6.42 -9.67 4.28
C ASN A 279 -5.61 -10.42 3.22
N ILE A 280 -5.23 -11.66 3.52
CA ILE A 280 -4.36 -12.48 2.65
C ILE A 280 -4.99 -12.71 1.28
N ASP A 281 -6.28 -13.03 1.23
CA ASP A 281 -6.97 -13.38 -0.01
C ASP A 281 -7.09 -12.15 -0.93
N SER A 282 -7.54 -11.00 -0.39
CA SER A 282 -7.62 -9.75 -1.15
C SER A 282 -6.25 -9.22 -1.57
N PHE A 283 -5.22 -9.39 -0.74
CA PHE A 283 -3.86 -9.01 -1.07
C PHE A 283 -3.29 -9.88 -2.21
N TRP A 284 -3.50 -11.19 -2.15
CA TRP A 284 -3.08 -12.12 -3.18
C TRP A 284 -3.78 -11.84 -4.51
N SER A 285 -5.12 -11.72 -4.51
CA SER A 285 -5.90 -11.40 -5.70
C SER A 285 -5.45 -10.09 -6.34
N ALA A 286 -5.29 -9.02 -5.56
CA ALA A 286 -4.86 -7.73 -6.07
C ALA A 286 -3.44 -7.75 -6.71
N ASN A 287 -2.54 -8.61 -6.24
CA ASN A 287 -1.26 -8.82 -6.91
C ASN A 287 -1.42 -9.57 -8.23
N LEU A 288 -2.28 -10.59 -8.29
CA LEU A 288 -2.50 -11.37 -9.51
C LEU A 288 -3.30 -10.61 -10.57
N ASP A 289 -4.17 -9.68 -10.18
CA ASP A 289 -4.85 -8.76 -11.11
C ASP A 289 -3.85 -8.07 -12.05
N LEU A 290 -2.64 -7.76 -11.56
CA LEU A 290 -1.58 -7.13 -12.36
C LEU A 290 -0.96 -8.07 -13.41
N ALA A 291 -1.13 -9.37 -13.24
CA ALA A 291 -0.65 -10.40 -14.17
C ALA A 291 -1.69 -10.75 -15.24
N ALA A 292 -2.91 -10.22 -15.17
CA ALA A 292 -3.94 -10.41 -16.18
C ALA A 292 -3.53 -9.84 -17.55
N VAL A 293 -4.09 -10.37 -18.62
CA VAL A 293 -3.85 -9.89 -20.00
C VAL A 293 -4.19 -8.41 -20.15
N VAL A 294 -5.28 -7.98 -19.52
CA VAL A 294 -5.68 -6.56 -19.42
C VAL A 294 -5.92 -6.27 -17.94
N PRO A 295 -4.93 -5.77 -17.21
CA PRO A 295 -5.07 -5.48 -15.79
C PRO A 295 -6.00 -4.27 -15.56
N GLU A 296 -6.81 -4.34 -14.52
CA GLU A 296 -7.66 -3.19 -14.12
C GLU A 296 -6.81 -2.01 -13.66
N LEU A 297 -5.71 -2.28 -12.95
CA LEU A 297 -4.73 -1.28 -12.54
C LEU A 297 -3.51 -1.34 -13.46
N ASP A 298 -3.35 -0.34 -14.32
CA ASP A 298 -2.18 -0.23 -15.18
C ASP A 298 -0.98 0.38 -14.42
N ILE A 299 0.02 -0.45 -14.12
CA ILE A 299 1.27 -0.01 -13.51
C ILE A 299 2.32 0.43 -14.56
N TYR A 300 2.03 0.27 -15.84
CA TYR A 300 2.90 0.66 -16.96
C TYR A 300 2.55 2.02 -17.55
N ASP A 301 1.48 2.65 -17.08
CA ASP A 301 1.08 3.99 -17.47
C ASP A 301 2.15 5.04 -17.11
N SER A 302 2.83 5.55 -18.14
CA SER A 302 3.89 6.56 -17.99
C SER A 302 3.36 7.96 -17.67
N THR A 303 2.08 8.21 -17.86
CA THR A 303 1.45 9.51 -17.56
C THR A 303 1.13 9.64 -16.07
N TRP A 304 0.95 8.51 -15.37
CA TRP A 304 0.73 8.44 -13.93
C TRP A 304 1.59 7.34 -13.28
N PRO A 305 2.93 7.52 -13.27
CA PRO A 305 3.86 6.50 -12.79
C PRO A 305 3.73 6.27 -11.28
N ILE A 306 3.90 5.02 -10.86
CA ILE A 306 4.06 4.71 -9.44
C ILE A 306 5.55 4.74 -9.11
N TRP A 307 5.96 5.74 -8.35
CA TRP A 307 7.33 5.93 -7.89
C TRP A 307 7.65 4.97 -6.74
N THR A 308 8.87 4.50 -6.68
CA THR A 308 9.36 3.63 -5.60
C THR A 308 10.88 3.65 -5.55
N TYR A 309 11.46 3.13 -4.47
CA TYR A 309 12.89 2.86 -4.41
C TYR A 309 13.30 1.80 -5.44
N GLN A 310 14.27 2.12 -6.28
CA GLN A 310 14.78 1.19 -7.29
C GLN A 310 16.18 0.71 -6.92
N LEU A 311 16.32 -0.62 -6.82
CA LEU A 311 17.61 -1.27 -6.73
C LEU A 311 18.28 -1.29 -8.11
N GLN A 312 19.60 -1.09 -8.15
CA GLN A 312 20.43 -1.29 -9.34
C GLN A 312 20.57 -2.80 -9.59
N LEU A 313 19.67 -3.36 -10.37
CA LEU A 313 19.60 -4.79 -10.67
C LEU A 313 19.69 -5.02 -12.18
N PRO A 314 20.28 -6.16 -12.61
CA PRO A 314 20.26 -6.55 -14.01
C PRO A 314 18.83 -6.91 -14.45
N PRO A 315 18.55 -6.96 -15.78
CA PRO A 315 17.29 -7.46 -16.29
C PRO A 315 16.98 -8.87 -15.80
N ALA A 316 15.70 -9.26 -15.85
CA ALA A 316 15.30 -10.63 -15.62
C ALA A 316 15.88 -11.54 -16.73
N LYS A 317 16.28 -12.78 -16.35
CA LYS A 317 16.87 -13.74 -17.26
C LYS A 317 16.10 -15.04 -17.26
N PHE A 318 15.71 -15.51 -18.44
CA PHE A 318 15.14 -16.83 -18.67
C PHE A 318 16.23 -17.74 -19.23
N VAL A 319 16.44 -18.89 -18.60
CA VAL A 319 17.46 -19.89 -18.99
C VAL A 319 16.76 -21.12 -19.50
N GLN A 320 16.86 -21.34 -20.79
CA GLN A 320 16.31 -22.50 -21.50
C GLN A 320 17.41 -23.09 -22.38
N ASP A 321 17.34 -24.38 -22.70
CA ASP A 321 18.23 -25.04 -23.65
C ASP A 321 17.44 -26.00 -24.54
N TYR A 322 18.06 -26.42 -25.64
CA TYR A 322 17.46 -27.32 -26.61
C TYR A 322 17.42 -28.79 -26.12
N GLU A 323 18.16 -29.12 -25.06
CA GLU A 323 18.35 -30.48 -24.58
C GLU A 323 17.49 -30.86 -23.35
N GLY A 324 16.45 -30.08 -23.02
CA GLY A 324 15.48 -30.45 -21.97
C GLY A 324 15.23 -29.46 -20.87
N LYS A 325 15.80 -28.23 -20.92
CA LYS A 325 15.39 -27.14 -20.04
C LYS A 325 14.38 -26.24 -20.76
N HIS A 326 13.22 -26.82 -21.01
CA HIS A 326 12.08 -26.04 -21.50
C HIS A 326 11.39 -25.36 -20.31
N GLY A 327 10.87 -24.18 -20.52
CA GLY A 327 10.08 -23.46 -19.53
C GLY A 327 9.08 -22.56 -20.24
N GLU A 328 7.94 -22.38 -19.62
CA GLU A 328 6.88 -21.53 -20.11
C GLU A 328 6.53 -20.46 -19.08
N ASN A 329 6.32 -19.23 -19.54
CA ASN A 329 5.92 -18.12 -18.69
C ASN A 329 4.71 -17.43 -19.30
N VAL A 330 3.56 -17.57 -18.65
CA VAL A 330 2.29 -17.08 -19.16
C VAL A 330 1.65 -16.16 -18.10
N ASN A 331 1.18 -14.99 -18.53
CA ASN A 331 0.47 -14.04 -17.68
C ASN A 331 1.17 -13.82 -16.33
N SER A 332 2.46 -13.48 -16.36
CA SER A 332 3.25 -13.33 -15.14
C SER A 332 4.07 -12.05 -15.14
N VAL A 333 4.14 -11.39 -13.99
CA VAL A 333 4.98 -10.21 -13.75
C VAL A 333 6.32 -10.67 -13.18
N VAL A 334 7.41 -10.43 -13.92
CA VAL A 334 8.77 -10.84 -13.51
C VAL A 334 9.67 -9.62 -13.40
N SER A 335 10.16 -9.35 -12.18
CA SER A 335 10.92 -8.14 -11.86
C SER A 335 12.41 -8.31 -12.15
N ALA A 336 13.15 -7.18 -12.09
CA ALA A 336 14.59 -7.13 -12.33
C ALA A 336 15.38 -8.07 -11.40
N GLY A 337 16.50 -8.61 -11.91
CA GLY A 337 17.38 -9.53 -11.18
C GLY A 337 16.85 -10.96 -11.03
N CYS A 338 15.67 -11.27 -11.53
CA CYS A 338 15.13 -12.64 -11.52
C CYS A 338 15.91 -13.54 -12.48
N ILE A 339 16.05 -14.81 -12.07
CA ILE A 339 16.58 -15.88 -12.95
C ILE A 339 15.62 -17.05 -12.88
N ILE A 340 15.00 -17.38 -14.02
CA ILE A 340 14.07 -18.49 -14.16
C ILE A 340 14.71 -19.51 -15.11
N SER A 341 14.93 -20.74 -14.62
CA SER A 341 15.59 -21.79 -15.40
C SER A 341 14.61 -22.91 -15.67
N GLY A 342 14.32 -23.22 -16.94
CA GLY A 342 13.55 -24.38 -17.42
C GLY A 342 12.42 -24.80 -16.47
N SER A 343 11.46 -23.91 -16.26
CA SER A 343 10.33 -24.05 -15.32
C SER A 343 9.08 -23.41 -15.91
N GLU A 344 7.95 -23.89 -15.52
CA GLU A 344 6.63 -23.40 -15.92
C GLU A 344 6.12 -22.42 -14.86
N VAL A 345 5.76 -21.21 -15.28
CA VAL A 345 5.28 -20.13 -14.40
C VAL A 345 4.03 -19.50 -15.00
N TYR A 346 2.92 -19.65 -14.31
CA TYR A 346 1.61 -19.18 -14.76
C TYR A 346 1.00 -18.21 -13.73
N ASN A 347 0.37 -17.16 -14.22
CA ASN A 347 -0.41 -16.22 -13.40
C ASN A 347 0.30 -15.85 -12.09
N SER A 348 1.57 -15.43 -12.16
CA SER A 348 2.41 -15.27 -10.98
C SER A 348 3.10 -13.91 -10.95
N VAL A 349 3.46 -13.44 -9.76
CA VAL A 349 4.20 -12.20 -9.54
C VAL A 349 5.51 -12.50 -8.82
N LEU A 350 6.61 -12.37 -9.55
CA LEU A 350 7.96 -12.61 -9.04
C LEU A 350 8.69 -11.29 -8.82
N PHE A 351 8.95 -10.98 -7.56
CA PHE A 351 9.64 -9.75 -7.15
C PHE A 351 11.14 -9.81 -7.44
N ASN A 352 11.83 -8.71 -7.16
CA ASN A 352 13.25 -8.52 -7.44
C ASN A 352 14.11 -9.68 -6.93
N SER A 353 15.02 -10.16 -7.78
CA SER A 353 16.04 -11.18 -7.43
C SER A 353 15.46 -12.53 -7.00
N VAL A 354 14.25 -12.87 -7.45
CA VAL A 354 13.71 -14.22 -7.28
C VAL A 354 14.48 -15.18 -8.19
N ARG A 355 14.84 -16.34 -7.65
CA ARG A 355 15.50 -17.41 -8.40
C ARG A 355 14.66 -18.66 -8.42
N VAL A 356 14.26 -19.08 -9.61
CA VAL A 356 13.54 -20.34 -9.85
C VAL A 356 14.49 -21.30 -10.58
N HIS A 357 14.84 -22.40 -9.92
CA HIS A 357 15.65 -23.47 -10.53
C HIS A 357 14.79 -24.33 -11.48
N SER A 358 15.41 -25.26 -12.17
CA SER A 358 14.76 -26.04 -13.24
C SER A 358 13.70 -27.04 -12.72
N LYS A 359 12.75 -27.36 -13.60
CA LYS A 359 11.70 -28.38 -13.40
C LYS A 359 10.73 -28.01 -12.26
N ASN A 360 10.39 -26.75 -12.13
CA ASN A 360 9.34 -26.29 -11.23
C ASN A 360 8.05 -26.01 -12.00
N PHE A 361 6.93 -26.15 -11.31
CA PHE A 361 5.62 -25.70 -11.74
C PHE A 361 5.07 -24.70 -10.73
N LEU A 362 4.86 -23.46 -11.16
CA LEU A 362 4.37 -22.36 -10.32
C LEU A 362 3.08 -21.80 -10.93
N GLU A 363 2.01 -21.76 -10.17
CA GLU A 363 0.71 -21.19 -10.59
C GLU A 363 0.13 -20.34 -9.47
N GLY A 364 -0.22 -19.09 -9.76
CA GLY A 364 -0.79 -18.19 -8.76
C GLY A 364 0.17 -17.86 -7.61
N VAL A 365 1.47 -17.75 -7.89
CA VAL A 365 2.50 -17.55 -6.86
C VAL A 365 2.92 -16.08 -6.78
N VAL A 366 2.85 -15.51 -5.59
CA VAL A 366 3.43 -14.20 -5.28
C VAL A 366 4.71 -14.42 -4.47
N ALA A 367 5.87 -14.34 -5.13
CA ALA A 367 7.17 -14.53 -4.49
C ALA A 367 7.86 -13.20 -4.23
N PHE A 368 8.06 -12.84 -2.96
CA PHE A 368 8.70 -11.59 -2.53
C PHE A 368 10.21 -11.57 -2.80
N PRO A 369 10.88 -10.40 -2.64
CA PRO A 369 12.27 -10.25 -3.01
C PRO A 369 13.19 -11.32 -2.43
N ASN A 370 14.10 -11.77 -3.28
CA ASN A 370 15.13 -12.71 -2.90
C ASN A 370 14.64 -14.11 -2.51
N VAL A 371 13.48 -14.55 -2.94
CA VAL A 371 13.05 -15.95 -2.80
C VAL A 371 13.87 -16.84 -3.73
N ILE A 372 14.25 -18.01 -3.23
CA ILE A 372 14.88 -19.08 -4.01
C ILE A 372 13.97 -20.30 -3.98
N ILE A 373 13.60 -20.82 -5.15
CA ILE A 373 12.82 -22.03 -5.31
C ILE A 373 13.75 -23.08 -5.96
N HIS A 374 14.08 -24.15 -5.23
CA HIS A 374 14.91 -25.22 -5.74
C HIS A 374 14.15 -26.11 -6.72
N ARG A 375 14.81 -27.15 -7.23
CA ARG A 375 14.29 -27.96 -8.33
C ARG A 375 13.10 -28.83 -7.93
N HIS A 376 12.28 -29.20 -8.92
CA HIS A 376 11.17 -30.16 -8.79
C HIS A 376 10.09 -29.73 -7.78
N CYS A 377 9.91 -28.42 -7.55
CA CYS A 377 8.83 -27.93 -6.70
C CYS A 377 7.55 -27.73 -7.53
N ARG A 378 6.41 -28.01 -6.91
CA ARG A 378 5.08 -27.71 -7.42
C ARG A 378 4.40 -26.77 -6.43
N ILE A 379 4.12 -25.54 -6.83
CA ILE A 379 3.58 -24.51 -5.93
C ILE A 379 2.38 -23.87 -6.59
N LYS A 380 1.26 -23.86 -5.87
CA LYS A 380 0.01 -23.28 -6.34
C LYS A 380 -0.59 -22.36 -5.28
N ASN A 381 -1.16 -21.21 -5.70
CA ASN A 381 -1.88 -20.27 -4.83
C ASN A 381 -1.12 -19.97 -3.53
N ALA A 382 0.07 -19.40 -3.65
CA ALA A 382 0.93 -19.17 -2.49
C ALA A 382 1.54 -17.77 -2.47
N ILE A 383 1.77 -17.25 -1.26
CA ILE A 383 2.58 -16.07 -1.00
C ILE A 383 3.84 -16.50 -0.26
N ILE A 384 5.00 -16.25 -0.86
CA ILE A 384 6.29 -16.59 -0.28
C ILE A 384 7.00 -15.33 0.16
N ASP A 385 7.23 -15.16 1.47
CA ASP A 385 7.86 -13.96 2.02
C ASP A 385 9.35 -13.88 1.63
N ARG A 386 9.89 -12.66 1.73
CA ARG A 386 11.28 -12.33 1.32
C ARG A 386 12.32 -13.26 1.95
N ASN A 387 13.36 -13.54 1.18
CA ASN A 387 14.52 -14.34 1.59
C ASN A 387 14.18 -15.79 2.02
N CYS A 388 13.03 -16.31 1.64
CA CYS A 388 12.71 -17.73 1.79
C CYS A 388 13.49 -18.57 0.79
N VAL A 389 13.87 -19.77 1.22
CA VAL A 389 14.52 -20.79 0.38
C VAL A 389 13.66 -22.02 0.44
N ILE A 390 12.96 -22.31 -0.64
CA ILE A 390 12.09 -23.50 -0.78
C ILE A 390 12.97 -24.67 -1.20
N PRO A 391 13.02 -25.77 -0.41
CA PRO A 391 13.86 -26.91 -0.72
C PRO A 391 13.35 -27.70 -1.94
N THR A 392 14.20 -28.57 -2.45
CA THR A 392 13.91 -29.41 -3.63
C THR A 392 12.71 -30.32 -3.38
N GLY A 393 11.83 -30.47 -4.39
CA GLY A 393 10.73 -31.45 -4.37
C GLY A 393 9.52 -31.03 -3.53
N MET A 394 9.46 -29.79 -3.06
CA MET A 394 8.31 -29.32 -2.27
C MET A 394 7.03 -29.24 -3.12
N GLU A 395 5.95 -29.75 -2.57
CA GLU A 395 4.60 -29.57 -3.08
C GLU A 395 3.80 -28.71 -2.09
N ILE A 396 3.28 -27.56 -2.57
CA ILE A 396 2.63 -26.52 -1.73
C ILE A 396 1.37 -26.04 -2.45
N GLY A 397 0.25 -25.88 -1.72
CA GLY A 397 -1.02 -25.41 -2.24
C GLY A 397 -1.87 -26.49 -2.92
N TYR A 398 -1.47 -27.75 -2.84
CA TYR A 398 -2.22 -28.91 -3.38
C TYR A 398 -2.97 -29.66 -2.29
N ASP A 399 -2.39 -29.76 -1.10
CA ASP A 399 -2.97 -30.43 0.08
C ASP A 399 -2.92 -29.47 1.27
N HIS A 400 -4.02 -28.79 1.54
CA HIS A 400 -4.11 -27.81 2.62
C HIS A 400 -3.96 -28.41 4.02
N GLU A 401 -4.32 -29.67 4.23
CA GLU A 401 -4.13 -30.32 5.53
C GLU A 401 -2.65 -30.59 5.81
N LYS A 402 -1.90 -30.98 4.77
CA LYS A 402 -0.45 -31.11 4.83
C LYS A 402 0.24 -29.75 5.02
N ASP A 403 -0.23 -28.73 4.27
CA ASP A 403 0.33 -27.38 4.35
C ASP A 403 0.16 -26.76 5.74
N ARG A 404 -1.02 -26.93 6.37
CA ARG A 404 -1.31 -26.38 7.71
C ARG A 404 -0.41 -26.89 8.82
N LYS A 405 0.32 -27.98 8.63
CA LYS A 405 1.30 -28.48 9.61
C LYS A 405 2.46 -27.50 9.80
N TYR A 406 2.85 -26.80 8.73
CA TYR A 406 4.01 -25.92 8.72
C TYR A 406 3.71 -24.49 8.28
N PHE A 407 2.66 -24.27 7.48
CA PHE A 407 2.33 -23.01 6.84
C PHE A 407 0.95 -22.50 7.27
N ASP A 408 0.71 -21.20 7.07
CA ASP A 408 -0.62 -20.61 7.30
C ASP A 408 -1.42 -20.67 5.99
N VAL A 409 -2.64 -21.21 6.06
CA VAL A 409 -3.55 -21.30 4.91
C VAL A 409 -4.76 -20.41 5.19
N SER A 410 -5.01 -19.45 4.29
CA SER A 410 -6.13 -18.51 4.40
C SER A 410 -7.50 -19.23 4.23
N LYS A 411 -8.58 -18.48 4.43
CA LYS A 411 -9.95 -19.00 4.18
C LYS A 411 -10.18 -19.29 2.70
N GLY A 412 -9.56 -18.53 1.79
CA GLY A 412 -9.61 -18.74 0.34
C GLY A 412 -8.62 -19.79 -0.19
N GLY A 413 -7.88 -20.49 0.69
CA GLY A 413 -6.94 -21.53 0.29
C GLY A 413 -5.57 -21.01 -0.15
N ILE A 414 -5.19 -19.78 0.20
CA ILE A 414 -3.88 -19.22 -0.11
C ILE A 414 -2.87 -19.60 0.97
N THR A 415 -1.79 -20.27 0.56
CA THR A 415 -0.72 -20.71 1.49
C THR A 415 0.31 -19.60 1.66
N VAL A 416 0.55 -19.19 2.90
CA VAL A 416 1.55 -18.15 3.25
C VAL A 416 2.77 -18.80 3.88
N ILE A 417 3.96 -18.49 3.34
CA ILE A 417 5.22 -19.08 3.75
C ILE A 417 6.18 -17.97 4.18
N ASN A 418 6.72 -18.07 5.40
CA ASN A 418 7.76 -17.20 5.88
C ASN A 418 9.01 -17.97 6.36
N ARG A 419 10.07 -17.23 6.71
CA ARG A 419 11.33 -17.82 7.13
C ARG A 419 11.25 -18.64 8.42
N ASN A 420 10.39 -18.23 9.36
CA ASN A 420 10.24 -18.94 10.64
C ASN A 420 9.55 -20.27 10.45
N MET A 421 8.57 -20.34 9.55
CA MET A 421 7.88 -21.56 9.15
C MET A 421 8.86 -22.56 8.51
N LEU A 422 9.69 -22.06 7.57
CA LEU A 422 10.72 -22.89 6.92
C LEU A 422 11.82 -23.32 7.89
N LYS A 423 12.10 -22.54 8.93
CA LYS A 423 13.03 -22.93 9.98
C LYS A 423 12.47 -24.10 10.79
N LYS A 424 11.19 -24.07 11.16
CA LYS A 424 10.49 -25.15 11.83
C LYS A 424 10.46 -26.42 10.95
N LEU A 425 10.09 -26.26 9.68
CA LEU A 425 10.12 -27.38 8.72
C LEU A 425 11.51 -28.03 8.64
N LYS A 426 12.58 -27.22 8.67
CA LYS A 426 13.97 -27.71 8.66
C LYS A 426 14.38 -28.45 9.93
N GLU A 427 13.85 -28.04 11.08
CA GLU A 427 14.09 -28.71 12.36
C GLU A 427 13.46 -30.10 12.37
N ASP A 428 12.25 -30.25 11.80
CA ASP A 428 11.52 -31.50 11.73
C ASP A 428 11.97 -32.40 10.56
N HIS A 429 12.44 -31.80 9.44
CA HIS A 429 12.83 -32.45 8.20
C HIS A 429 14.17 -31.94 7.68
N PRO A 430 15.30 -32.17 8.37
CA PRO A 430 16.61 -31.68 7.96
C PRO A 430 17.05 -32.23 6.59
N GLU A 431 16.63 -33.44 6.22
CA GLU A 431 16.93 -34.11 4.96
C GLU A 431 16.49 -33.31 3.72
N LEU A 432 15.40 -32.53 3.81
CA LEU A 432 14.94 -31.69 2.71
C LEU A 432 15.92 -30.55 2.39
N PHE A 433 16.77 -30.19 3.33
CA PHE A 433 17.68 -29.05 3.24
C PHE A 433 19.17 -29.43 3.08
N GLU A 434 19.52 -30.71 3.09
CA GLU A 434 20.91 -31.19 2.98
C GLU A 434 21.55 -30.83 1.64
N ASN A 435 20.81 -30.94 0.54
CA ASN A 435 21.29 -30.68 -0.81
C ASN A 435 21.20 -29.21 -1.25
N ILE A 436 21.00 -28.29 -0.31
CA ILE A 436 20.98 -26.87 -0.63
C ILE A 436 22.43 -26.34 -0.63
N PRO A 437 22.97 -25.89 -1.77
CA PRO A 437 24.35 -25.39 -1.85
C PRO A 437 24.60 -24.23 -0.89
N GLU A 438 25.75 -24.24 -0.19
CA GLU A 438 26.09 -23.18 0.78
C GLU A 438 26.12 -21.76 0.19
N ARG A 439 26.42 -21.64 -1.11
CA ARG A 439 26.32 -20.37 -1.85
C ARG A 439 24.92 -19.76 -1.88
N SER A 440 23.87 -20.54 -1.68
CA SER A 440 22.50 -20.03 -1.50
C SER A 440 22.28 -19.48 -0.08
N LYS A 441 23.10 -19.90 0.90
CA LYS A 441 23.07 -19.41 2.29
C LYS A 441 23.78 -18.09 2.47
N ASN A 442 24.88 -17.84 1.69
CA ASN A 442 25.69 -16.61 1.73
C ASN A 442 25.34 -15.73 0.52
N ARG A 443 24.24 -15.00 0.60
CA ARG A 443 24.00 -13.90 -0.35
C ARG A 443 24.97 -12.77 -0.10
N PRO A 444 25.49 -12.10 -1.14
CA PRO A 444 26.03 -10.78 -0.93
C PRO A 444 24.90 -9.96 -0.28
N ARG A 445 25.04 -9.61 0.97
CA ARG A 445 24.40 -8.44 1.51
C ARG A 445 24.87 -7.34 0.59
N TYR A 446 24.00 -6.82 -0.27
CA TYR A 446 24.25 -5.51 -0.88
C TYR A 446 24.32 -4.54 0.30
N CYS A 447 25.51 -4.48 0.89
CA CYS A 447 25.87 -3.49 1.86
C CYS A 447 25.88 -2.16 1.11
N LEU A 448 24.90 -1.33 1.39
CA LEU A 448 25.05 0.12 1.31
C LEU A 448 26.08 0.52 2.39
N CYS A 449 27.33 0.14 2.19
CA CYS A 449 28.46 0.56 3.00
C CYS A 449 29.68 0.54 2.10
N SER A 450 30.01 1.72 1.59
CA SER A 450 31.39 2.21 1.53
C SER A 450 31.51 3.44 0.63
N ALA A 451 30.98 4.55 1.12
CA ALA A 451 31.53 5.84 0.77
C ALA A 451 32.45 6.34 1.90
N ALA A 452 33.03 5.46 2.72
CA ALA A 452 33.85 5.83 3.88
C ALA A 452 35.18 5.07 3.96
N ARG A 453 35.80 4.70 2.83
CA ARG A 453 37.22 4.25 2.83
C ARG A 453 37.93 4.71 1.58
N LEU A 454 38.13 6.00 1.45
CA LEU A 454 39.16 6.62 0.60
C LEU A 454 39.59 7.96 1.20
N ARG A 455 40.07 7.93 2.45
CA ARG A 455 40.94 9.00 3.01
C ARG A 455 41.80 8.38 4.09
N SER A 456 42.88 7.71 3.67
CA SER A 456 44.14 7.63 4.43
C SER A 456 45.14 6.89 3.55
N GLY A 457 46.07 7.62 2.97
CA GLY A 457 47.17 7.05 2.24
C GLY A 457 47.78 7.97 1.19
N PHE A 458 48.08 9.20 1.57
CA PHE A 458 49.18 9.98 0.93
C PHE A 458 49.83 10.80 2.03
N SER A 459 50.85 10.20 2.63
CA SER A 459 51.95 10.89 3.27
C SER A 459 53.18 10.05 3.00
N GLY A 460 54.04 10.56 2.15
CA GLY A 460 55.31 10.03 1.77
C GLY A 460 55.81 10.78 0.57
#